data_7fc83faf60f03ef299f0cc4c5ac97f27
#
_entry.id   7fc83faf60f03ef299f0cc4c5ac97f27
#
_cell.length_a   1.000
_cell.length_b   1.000
_cell.length_c   1.000
_cell.angle_alpha   90.00
_cell.angle_beta   90.00
_cell.angle_gamma   90.00
#
_symmetry.space_group_name_H-M   'P 1'
#
loop_
_entity.id
_entity.type
_entity.pdbx_description
1 polymer ?
#
loop_
_entity_poly.entity_id
_entity_poly.type
_entity_poly.pdbx_seq_one_letter_code
_entity_poly.pdbx_strand_id
1 'polypeptide(L)'
;MKLFVILLLLASVSNSYASIGEVILHEGNGVIERKSNGEEVTSQIDEEVFSYDTIKTGKGKTAIEFIDMTRVDVTEHSKLIIDEFVYDPNTKTGKLSLKAGLGTIRY
;
A
#
# COMPACT_ATOMS: atom_id res chain seq x y z
N MET A 1 -21.98 8.27 43.20
CA MET A 1 -21.43 8.36 42.78
C MET A 1 -21.00 8.26 41.82
N LYS A 2 -20.75 8.38 41.36
CA LYS A 2 -20.34 8.44 40.48
C LYS A 2 -19.62 8.01 39.74
N LEU A 3 -19.47 7.92 39.15
CA LEU A 3 -18.80 7.64 38.46
C LEU A 3 -18.23 7.62 37.61
N PHE A 4 -17.87 7.62 37.09
CA PHE A 4 -17.31 7.71 36.23
C PHE A 4 -16.83 7.23 35.38
N VAL A 5 -16.73 7.27 35.09
CA VAL A 5 -16.21 6.96 34.29
C VAL A 5 -15.59 6.98 33.47
N ILE A 6 -15.25 7.10 33.21
CA ILE A 6 -14.67 7.24 32.34
C ILE A 6 -14.11 6.76 31.58
N LEU A 7 -13.82 6.69 31.36
CA LEU A 7 -13.21 6.37 30.68
C LEU A 7 -12.86 6.10 29.80
N LEU A 8 -12.84 6.15 29.49
CA LEU A 8 -12.52 5.88 28.67
C LEU A 8 -11.89 5.78 27.93
N LEU A 9 -11.60 5.93 27.81
CA LEU A 9 -10.97 6.01 27.12
C LEU A 9 -10.36 5.47 26.56
N LEU A 10 -10.34 5.40 26.21
CA LEU A 10 -9.75 4.98 25.67
C LEU A 10 -9.14 4.97 24.81
N ALA A 11 -9.07 5.09 24.87
CA ALA A 11 -8.12 5.55 23.92
C ALA A 11 -7.43 4.40 23.28
N SER A 12 -7.96 3.97 22.29
CA SER A 12 -7.32 2.98 21.52
C SER A 12 -6.19 3.66 20.79
N VAL A 13 -5.04 3.39 21.24
CA VAL A 13 -3.89 3.74 20.45
C VAL A 13 -3.80 2.69 19.37
N SER A 14 -4.30 3.00 18.26
CA SER A 14 -4.05 2.12 17.16
C SER A 14 -2.71 2.53 16.59
N ASN A 15 -1.83 1.60 16.46
CA ASN A 15 -0.63 1.80 15.69
C ASN A 15 -1.04 1.78 14.24
N SER A 16 -1.63 2.85 13.80
CA SER A 16 -2.00 2.92 12.40
C SER A 16 -0.85 3.56 11.66
N TYR A 17 -0.34 2.86 10.70
CA TYR A 17 0.61 3.45 9.78
C TYR A 17 -0.17 4.31 8.81
N ALA A 18 0.39 5.45 8.48
CA ALA A 18 -0.26 6.31 7.51
C ALA A 18 -0.21 5.69 6.12
N SER A 19 -1.29 5.81 5.42
CA SER A 19 -1.35 5.40 4.03
C SER A 19 -0.39 6.27 3.20
N ILE A 20 0.37 5.66 2.31
CA ILE A 20 1.31 6.39 1.47
C ILE A 20 0.84 6.48 0.04
N GLY A 21 -0.27 5.85 -0.28
CA GLY A 21 -0.81 5.90 -1.62
C GLY A 21 -2.10 5.11 -1.70
N GLU A 22 -2.62 5.03 -2.91
CA GLU A 22 -3.83 4.27 -3.14
C GLU A 22 -3.84 3.71 -4.55
N VAL A 23 -4.62 2.67 -4.74
CA VAL A 23 -4.81 2.08 -6.06
C VAL A 23 -5.71 2.99 -6.88
N ILE A 24 -5.23 3.43 -8.03
CA ILE A 24 -6.01 4.32 -8.90
C ILE A 24 -6.49 3.61 -10.16
N LEU A 25 -5.96 2.43 -10.43
CA LEU A 25 -6.38 1.63 -11.56
C LEU A 25 -6.15 0.17 -11.23
N HIS A 26 -7.13 -0.65 -11.55
CA HIS A 26 -6.99 -2.09 -11.33
C HIS A 26 -7.72 -2.84 -12.42
N GLU A 27 -7.02 -3.77 -13.07
CA GLU A 27 -7.60 -4.63 -14.09
C GLU A 27 -7.18 -6.06 -13.77
N GLY A 28 -8.13 -6.97 -13.85
CA GLY A 28 -7.84 -8.38 -13.67
C GLY A 28 -7.71 -8.78 -12.21
N ASN A 29 -6.72 -9.61 -11.91
CA ASN A 29 -6.50 -10.15 -10.57
C ASN A 29 -5.34 -9.47 -9.90
N GLY A 30 -5.44 -9.31 -8.59
CA GLY A 30 -4.34 -8.77 -7.84
C GLY A 30 -4.66 -8.73 -6.37
N VAL A 31 -3.60 -8.79 -5.57
CA VAL A 31 -3.74 -8.69 -4.12
C VAL A 31 -2.63 -7.80 -3.59
N ILE A 32 -2.89 -7.25 -2.43
CA ILE A 32 -1.90 -6.49 -1.68
C ILE A 32 -1.65 -7.25 -0.40
N GLU A 33 -0.40 -7.64 -0.20
CA GLU A 33 -0.02 -8.35 1.01
C GLU A 33 0.52 -7.35 2.00
N ARG A 34 -0.12 -7.25 3.16
CA ARG A 34 0.26 -6.30 4.19
C ARG A 34 1.45 -6.81 4.97
N LYS A 35 2.49 -6.01 5.07
CA LYS A 35 3.64 -6.39 5.87
C LYS A 35 3.28 -6.41 7.36
N SER A 36 2.41 -5.50 7.77
CA SER A 36 2.12 -5.32 9.18
C SER A 36 1.50 -6.55 9.84
N ASN A 37 0.67 -7.29 9.11
CA ASN A 37 -0.02 -8.44 9.69
C ASN A 37 -0.08 -9.64 8.78
N GLY A 38 0.57 -9.57 7.61
CA GLY A 38 0.58 -10.68 6.67
C GLY A 38 -0.74 -10.92 5.97
N GLU A 39 -1.70 -10.04 6.14
CA GLU A 39 -3.01 -10.20 5.55
C GLU A 39 -2.96 -9.84 4.06
N GLU A 40 -3.70 -10.59 3.26
CA GLU A 40 -3.87 -10.26 1.86
C GLU A 40 -5.23 -9.63 1.64
N VAL A 41 -5.24 -8.49 0.97
CA VAL A 41 -6.50 -7.86 0.59
C VAL A 41 -6.56 -7.80 -0.92
N THR A 42 -7.78 -7.90 -1.46
CA THR A 42 -7.96 -7.81 -2.89
C THR A 42 -7.62 -6.42 -3.36
N SER A 43 -6.80 -6.33 -4.41
CA SER A 43 -6.47 -5.05 -5.00
C SER A 43 -7.70 -4.50 -5.72
N GLN A 44 -8.06 -3.27 -5.42
CA GLN A 44 -9.20 -2.61 -6.05
C GLN A 44 -9.00 -1.11 -5.96
N ILE A 45 -9.74 -0.39 -6.78
CA ILE A 45 -9.68 1.08 -6.81
C ILE A 45 -9.94 1.61 -5.40
N ASP A 46 -9.14 2.59 -5.01
CA ASP A 46 -9.22 3.27 -3.71
C ASP A 46 -8.68 2.45 -2.54
N GLU A 47 -8.18 1.24 -2.78
CA GLU A 47 -7.54 0.49 -1.72
C GLU A 47 -6.26 1.21 -1.30
N GLU A 48 -6.09 1.42 0.01
CA GLU A 48 -4.92 2.12 0.52
C GLU A 48 -3.69 1.26 0.47
N VAL A 49 -2.56 1.91 0.23
CA VAL A 49 -1.26 1.24 0.17
C VAL A 49 -0.39 1.82 1.28
N PHE A 50 0.29 0.93 1.99
CA PHE A 50 1.14 1.30 3.12
C PHE A 50 2.58 0.90 2.83
N SER A 51 3.50 1.45 3.60
CA SER A 51 4.91 1.11 3.46
C SER A 51 5.11 -0.40 3.62
N TYR A 52 5.94 -0.94 2.76
CA TYR A 52 6.32 -2.35 2.75
C TYR A 52 5.19 -3.31 2.37
N ASP A 53 4.09 -2.78 1.89
CA ASP A 53 3.09 -3.63 1.25
C ASP A 53 3.69 -4.25 0.00
N THR A 54 3.24 -5.46 -0.33
CA THR A 54 3.65 -6.12 -1.55
C THR A 54 2.46 -6.16 -2.49
N ILE A 55 2.64 -5.59 -3.67
CA ILE A 55 1.60 -5.58 -4.69
C ILE A 55 1.86 -6.76 -5.62
N LYS A 56 0.90 -7.66 -5.72
CA LYS A 56 1.03 -8.84 -6.57
C LYS A 56 -0.07 -8.80 -7.61
N THR A 57 0.31 -8.88 -8.87
CA THR A 57 -0.68 -8.94 -9.94
C THR A 57 -0.69 -10.32 -10.54
N GLY A 58 -1.87 -10.75 -10.96
CA GLY A 58 -1.98 -11.90 -11.81
C GLY A 58 -2.18 -11.40 -13.24
N LYS A 59 -3.28 -11.80 -13.85
CA LYS A 59 -3.61 -11.30 -15.16
C LYS A 59 -4.18 -9.91 -15.01
N GLY A 60 -3.62 -8.93 -15.71
CA GLY A 60 -4.07 -7.56 -15.60
C GLY A 60 -3.00 -6.70 -14.98
N LYS A 61 -3.39 -5.53 -14.47
CA LYS A 61 -2.42 -4.60 -13.93
C LYS A 61 -3.04 -3.75 -12.83
N THR A 62 -2.16 -3.14 -12.04
CA THR A 62 -2.56 -2.27 -10.95
C THR A 62 -1.68 -1.04 -10.99
N ALA A 63 -2.28 0.13 -10.88
CA ALA A 63 -1.53 1.38 -10.81
C ALA A 63 -1.76 1.99 -9.43
N ILE A 64 -0.70 2.54 -8.86
CA ILE A 64 -0.72 3.15 -7.55
C ILE A 64 -0.24 4.57 -7.67
N GLU A 65 -0.95 5.50 -7.04
CA GLU A 65 -0.53 6.88 -6.94
C GLU A 65 -0.18 7.16 -5.49
N PHE A 66 1.01 7.68 -5.28
CA PHE A 66 1.48 8.02 -3.94
C PHE A 66 1.05 9.44 -3.56
N ILE A 67 1.22 9.77 -2.29
CA ILE A 67 0.74 11.06 -1.79
C ILE A 67 1.47 12.24 -2.39
N ASP A 68 2.64 12.04 -2.98
CA ASP A 68 3.36 13.09 -3.69
C ASP A 68 2.96 13.13 -5.17
N MET A 69 1.94 12.35 -5.54
CA MET A 69 1.39 12.25 -6.88
C MET A 69 2.25 11.49 -7.88
N THR A 70 3.32 10.85 -7.43
CA THR A 70 4.04 9.95 -8.32
C THR A 70 3.22 8.69 -8.51
N ARG A 71 3.41 8.06 -9.66
CA ARG A 71 2.61 6.90 -10.03
C ARG A 71 3.52 5.74 -10.41
N VAL A 72 3.14 4.55 -10.02
CA VAL A 72 3.81 3.33 -10.46
C VAL A 72 2.77 2.37 -11.00
N ASP A 73 3.05 1.81 -12.16
CA ASP A 73 2.19 0.82 -12.79
C ASP A 73 2.84 -0.55 -12.64
N VAL A 74 2.09 -1.48 -12.07
CA VAL A 74 2.54 -2.86 -11.91
C VAL A 74 1.79 -3.67 -12.95
N THR A 75 2.51 -4.14 -13.96
CA THR A 75 1.89 -4.88 -15.06
C THR A 75 1.62 -6.32 -14.64
N GLU A 76 1.09 -7.11 -15.56
CA GLU A 76 0.61 -8.44 -15.19
C GLU A 76 1.74 -9.35 -14.73
N HIS A 77 1.40 -10.31 -13.87
CA HIS A 77 2.29 -11.34 -13.34
C HIS A 77 3.53 -10.75 -12.68
N SER A 78 3.33 -9.67 -11.94
CA SER A 78 4.42 -8.92 -11.31
C SER A 78 4.25 -8.89 -9.81
N LYS A 79 5.33 -8.56 -9.13
CA LYS A 79 5.34 -8.43 -7.69
C LYS A 79 6.24 -7.26 -7.34
N LEU A 80 5.70 -6.30 -6.61
CA LEU A 80 6.44 -5.10 -6.22
C LEU A 80 6.31 -4.88 -4.73
N ILE A 81 7.44 -4.78 -4.06
CA ILE A 81 7.46 -4.42 -2.65
C ILE A 81 7.64 -2.91 -2.56
N ILE A 82 6.72 -2.26 -1.84
CA ILE A 82 6.75 -0.81 -1.70
C ILE A 82 7.67 -0.45 -0.54
N ASP A 83 8.96 -0.50 -0.79
CA ASP A 83 9.94 -0.12 0.22
C ASP A 83 10.38 1.33 0.01
N GLU A 84 11.34 1.79 0.80
CA GLU A 84 11.74 3.19 0.74
C GLU A 84 12.43 3.56 -0.57
N PHE A 85 12.83 2.59 -1.37
CA PHE A 85 13.38 2.87 -2.68
C PHE A 85 12.28 3.12 -3.70
N VAL A 86 11.10 2.59 -3.47
CA VAL A 86 9.95 2.87 -4.32
C VAL A 86 9.30 4.18 -3.89
N TYR A 87 9.08 4.34 -2.60
CA TYR A 87 8.52 5.57 -2.06
C TYR A 87 8.99 5.76 -0.62
N ASP A 88 9.59 6.89 -0.34
CA ASP A 88 10.07 7.23 0.98
C ASP A 88 9.12 8.22 1.63
N PRO A 89 8.33 7.80 2.62
CA PRO A 89 7.36 8.70 3.24
C PRO A 89 8.02 9.83 4.02
N ASN A 90 9.28 9.68 4.42
CA ASN A 90 9.97 10.74 5.15
C ASN A 90 10.32 11.91 4.24
N THR A 91 10.67 11.63 3.00
CA THR A 91 11.00 12.67 2.03
C THR A 91 9.82 12.93 1.10
N LYS A 92 8.83 12.06 1.11
CA LYS A 92 7.65 12.14 0.25
C LYS A 92 8.04 12.17 -1.21
N THR A 93 9.04 11.40 -1.57
CA THR A 93 9.48 11.28 -2.95
C THR A 93 9.48 9.83 -3.36
N GLY A 94 9.04 9.58 -4.57
CA GLY A 94 9.06 8.25 -5.13
C GLY A 94 10.40 7.97 -5.77
N LYS A 95 10.89 6.78 -5.57
CA LYS A 95 12.12 6.32 -6.20
C LYS A 95 11.84 4.95 -6.78
N LEU A 96 12.28 4.74 -7.99
CA LEU A 96 12.08 3.46 -8.62
C LEU A 96 13.02 2.45 -8.00
N SER A 97 12.45 1.36 -7.52
CA SER A 97 13.21 0.24 -7.06
C SER A 97 12.93 -0.94 -7.97
N LEU A 98 13.95 -1.70 -8.28
CA LEU A 98 13.78 -2.84 -9.16
C LEU A 98 13.55 -4.12 -8.40
N LYS A 99 12.85 -4.07 -7.30
CA LYS A 99 12.47 -5.25 -6.55
C LYS A 99 11.19 -5.85 -7.08
N ALA A 100 11.07 -5.89 -8.38
CA ALA A 100 9.94 -6.49 -9.04
C ALA A 100 10.21 -7.96 -9.26
N GLY A 101 9.15 -8.75 -9.22
CA GLY A 101 9.25 -10.15 -9.60
C GLY A 101 9.24 -10.27 -11.10
N LEU A 102 8.21 -10.96 -11.61
CA LEU A 102 8.05 -11.04 -13.06
C LEU A 102 7.23 -9.86 -13.53
N GLY A 103 7.34 -9.53 -14.80
CA GLY A 103 6.54 -8.48 -15.40
C GLY A 103 7.31 -7.18 -15.50
N THR A 104 6.59 -6.12 -15.82
CA THR A 104 7.16 -4.82 -16.10
C THR A 104 6.64 -3.78 -15.12
N ILE A 105 7.53 -2.95 -14.62
CA ILE A 105 7.19 -1.83 -13.76
C ILE A 105 7.41 -0.56 -14.56
N ARG A 106 6.45 0.34 -14.50
CA ARG A 106 6.57 1.66 -15.12
C ARG A 106 6.39 2.72 -14.06
N TYR A 107 7.25 3.65 -14.12
CA TYR A 107 7.25 4.68 -13.10
C TYR A 107 6.92 6.03 -13.70
#